data_ab833292457f718279dcde375502920e
#
_entry.id   ab833292457f718279dcde375502920e
#
_cell.length_a   1.000
_cell.length_b   1.000
_cell.length_c   1.000
_cell.angle_alpha   90.00
_cell.angle_beta   90.00
_cell.angle_gamma   90.00
#
_symmetry.space_group_name_H-M   'P 1'
#
loop_
_entity.id
_entity.type
_entity.pdbx_description
1 polymer ?
#
loop_
_entity_poly.entity_id
_entity_poly.type
_entity_poly.pdbx_seq_one_letter_code
_entity_poly.pdbx_strand_id
1 'polypeptide(L)'
;MDILEIKDLEKLAKKRVPKMFFDYVNSGSWTETTYNENVSDYSKIKLRQRVAVDMTNRKLNTKLVDQDVSMPVAIAPTGLTGMQRADGEILAAQACEEFGIPYTLSTMSVCSIEEVAKHTKKPFWFQLYVMRDKKFMERLIERADKAGCSALVLTLDLQILGQRHKDIRNGLSTPPKFTPKHIYQMVTRPKWCFEMLQTKNRSFGNIVGPVSYTHLRAHETLLY
;
A
#
# COMPACT_ATOMS: atom_id res chain seq x y z
N MET A 1 8.81 3.03 -24.03
CA MET A 1 9.76 2.96 -22.90
C MET A 1 9.74 1.51 -22.47
N ASP A 2 10.84 0.82 -22.67
CA ASP A 2 10.97 -0.56 -22.25
C ASP A 2 11.10 -0.60 -20.72
N ILE A 3 10.40 -1.51 -20.08
CA ILE A 3 10.44 -1.70 -18.64
C ILE A 3 11.35 -2.87 -18.36
N LEU A 4 12.54 -2.58 -17.87
CA LEU A 4 13.57 -3.57 -17.57
C LEU A 4 13.78 -3.76 -16.05
N GLU A 5 13.48 -2.75 -15.28
CA GLU A 5 13.60 -2.74 -13.81
C GLU A 5 12.46 -1.96 -13.14
N ILE A 6 12.31 -2.12 -11.82
CA ILE A 6 11.27 -1.43 -11.02
C ILE A 6 11.40 0.10 -11.10
N LYS A 7 12.63 0.63 -11.22
CA LYS A 7 12.86 2.07 -11.39
C LYS A 7 12.23 2.64 -12.67
N ASP A 8 12.06 1.83 -13.70
CA ASP A 8 11.37 2.28 -14.92
C ASP A 8 9.86 2.43 -14.66
N LEU A 9 9.28 1.58 -13.81
CA LEU A 9 7.91 1.73 -13.33
C LEU A 9 7.74 3.01 -12.51
N GLU A 10 8.71 3.36 -11.66
CA GLU A 10 8.69 4.61 -10.90
C GLU A 10 8.65 5.82 -11.84
N LYS A 11 9.52 5.84 -12.88
CA LYS A 11 9.53 6.90 -13.91
C LYS A 11 8.17 7.03 -14.62
N LEU A 12 7.54 5.88 -14.90
CA LEU A 12 6.21 5.85 -15.52
C LEU A 12 5.13 6.35 -14.57
N ALA A 13 5.15 5.92 -13.30
CA ALA A 13 4.22 6.37 -12.27
C ALA A 13 4.29 7.88 -12.07
N LYS A 14 5.50 8.45 -11.99
CA LYS A 14 5.72 9.90 -11.90
C LYS A 14 5.07 10.71 -13.02
N LYS A 15 4.98 10.13 -14.24
CA LYS A 15 4.33 10.76 -15.38
C LYS A 15 2.80 10.62 -15.36
N ARG A 16 2.26 9.55 -14.75
CA ARG A 16 0.84 9.20 -14.81
C ARG A 16 0.05 9.63 -13.59
N VAL A 17 0.67 9.64 -12.42
CA VAL A 17 0.03 9.91 -11.13
C VAL A 17 0.13 11.41 -10.79
N PRO A 18 -0.90 12.05 -10.23
CA PRO A 18 -0.79 13.41 -9.70
C PRO A 18 0.32 13.50 -8.66
N LYS A 19 1.09 14.58 -8.71
CA LYS A 19 2.31 14.74 -7.90
C LYS A 19 2.09 14.49 -6.41
N MET A 20 0.99 14.97 -5.85
CA MET A 20 0.72 14.80 -4.41
C MET A 20 0.58 13.33 -4.01
N PHE A 21 -0.02 12.50 -4.85
CA PHE A 21 -0.15 11.06 -4.58
C PHE A 21 1.13 10.30 -4.89
N PHE A 22 1.85 10.67 -5.96
CA PHE A 22 3.15 10.10 -6.25
C PHE A 22 4.14 10.37 -5.12
N ASP A 23 4.26 11.63 -4.67
CA ASP A 23 5.15 12.00 -3.59
C ASP A 23 4.80 11.31 -2.26
N TYR A 24 3.51 11.01 -2.03
CA TYR A 24 3.08 10.27 -0.84
C TYR A 24 3.75 8.90 -0.74
N VAL A 25 3.82 8.13 -1.82
CA VAL A 25 4.48 6.82 -1.81
C VAL A 25 5.99 6.91 -1.99
N ASN A 26 6.48 7.97 -2.62
CA ASN A 26 7.89 8.16 -2.95
C ASN A 26 8.56 9.17 -1.99
N SER A 27 8.33 9.00 -0.69
CA SER A 27 8.94 9.84 0.33
C SER A 27 9.08 9.15 1.68
N GLY A 28 10.07 9.59 2.44
CA GLY A 28 10.28 9.29 3.84
C GLY A 28 10.09 10.53 4.72
N SER A 29 10.35 10.39 6.01
CA SER A 29 10.31 11.46 7.00
C SER A 29 11.66 12.16 7.11
N TRP A 30 11.64 13.43 7.51
CA TRP A 30 12.82 14.26 7.79
C TRP A 30 13.82 14.29 6.62
N THR A 31 15.04 13.84 6.84
CA THR A 31 16.14 13.80 5.86
C THR A 31 16.05 12.60 4.90
N GLU A 32 15.07 11.74 5.07
CA GLU A 32 14.89 10.51 4.26
C GLU A 32 16.08 9.53 4.36
N THR A 33 16.90 9.57 5.43
CA THR A 33 18.07 8.69 5.58
C THR A 33 17.65 7.22 5.54
N THR A 34 16.77 6.80 6.47
CA THR A 34 16.28 5.42 6.52
C THR A 34 15.52 5.00 5.25
N TYR A 35 14.75 5.93 4.65
CA TYR A 35 14.10 5.70 3.35
C TYR A 35 15.11 5.33 2.26
N ASN A 36 16.23 6.05 2.18
CA ASN A 36 17.29 5.77 1.22
C ASN A 36 18.05 4.48 1.55
N GLU A 37 18.25 4.19 2.84
CA GLU A 37 18.91 2.97 3.31
C GLU A 37 18.13 1.70 2.96
N ASN A 38 16.80 1.76 2.86
CA ASN A 38 15.98 0.64 2.39
C ASN A 38 16.39 0.11 1.00
N VAL A 39 17.09 0.92 0.22
CA VAL A 39 17.63 0.53 -1.09
C VAL A 39 19.15 0.33 -1.02
N SER A 40 19.89 1.28 -0.45
CA SER A 40 21.35 1.26 -0.46
C SER A 40 21.94 0.11 0.36
N ASP A 41 21.27 -0.34 1.41
CA ASP A 41 21.75 -1.43 2.25
C ASP A 41 21.81 -2.77 1.54
N TYR A 42 20.97 -3.00 0.53
CA TYR A 42 21.10 -4.18 -0.31
C TYR A 42 22.45 -4.27 -1.02
N SER A 43 23.09 -3.13 -1.33
CA SER A 43 24.41 -3.10 -1.94
C SER A 43 25.52 -3.65 -1.03
N LYS A 44 25.29 -3.66 0.29
CA LYS A 44 26.21 -4.22 1.31
C LYS A 44 26.14 -5.74 1.38
N ILE A 45 25.05 -6.35 0.89
CA ILE A 45 24.87 -7.81 0.85
C ILE A 45 25.57 -8.35 -0.38
N LYS A 46 26.54 -9.25 -0.18
CA LYS A 46 27.27 -9.88 -1.27
C LYS A 46 26.93 -11.36 -1.35
N LEU A 47 26.63 -11.82 -2.54
CA LEU A 47 26.40 -13.23 -2.80
C LEU A 47 27.74 -13.92 -3.14
N ARG A 48 28.06 -14.99 -2.40
CA ARG A 48 29.23 -15.83 -2.73
C ARG A 48 28.85 -16.80 -3.85
N GLN A 49 29.39 -16.58 -5.01
CA GLN A 49 29.23 -17.48 -6.15
C GLN A 49 29.78 -18.88 -5.85
N ARG A 50 29.06 -19.89 -6.30
CA ARG A 50 29.56 -21.28 -6.37
C ARG A 50 29.50 -21.71 -7.83
N VAL A 51 30.62 -22.17 -8.35
CA VAL A 51 30.73 -22.66 -9.72
C VAL A 51 30.63 -24.19 -9.76
N ALA A 52 30.33 -24.75 -10.92
CA ALA A 52 30.19 -26.20 -11.16
C ALA A 52 29.16 -26.89 -10.22
N VAL A 53 28.09 -26.19 -9.89
CA VAL A 53 26.93 -26.74 -9.12
C VAL A 53 25.77 -26.92 -10.11
N ASP A 54 25.16 -28.12 -10.09
CA ASP A 54 23.91 -28.34 -10.82
C ASP A 54 22.78 -27.49 -10.26
N MET A 55 22.22 -26.64 -11.11
CA MET A 55 21.14 -25.71 -10.78
C MET A 55 19.79 -26.08 -11.40
N THR A 56 19.68 -27.27 -12.01
CA THR A 56 18.50 -27.72 -12.77
C THR A 56 17.25 -27.79 -11.88
N ASN A 57 17.41 -28.19 -10.63
CA ASN A 57 16.30 -28.43 -9.67
C ASN A 57 16.14 -27.30 -8.63
N ARG A 58 16.65 -26.11 -8.90
CA ARG A 58 16.45 -24.98 -7.96
C ARG A 58 14.98 -24.61 -7.83
N LYS A 59 14.55 -24.36 -6.61
CA LYS A 59 13.19 -23.98 -6.28
C LYS A 59 13.21 -22.72 -5.43
N LEU A 60 12.26 -21.82 -5.66
CA LEU A 60 12.04 -20.61 -4.86
C LEU A 60 10.81 -20.74 -3.95
N ASN A 61 9.94 -21.73 -4.23
CA ASN A 61 8.75 -21.96 -3.45
C ASN A 61 9.09 -22.31 -1.99
N THR A 62 8.31 -21.74 -1.07
CA THR A 62 8.47 -21.92 0.37
C THR A 62 7.13 -21.68 1.07
N LYS A 63 7.14 -21.64 2.40
CA LYS A 63 5.99 -21.22 3.20
C LYS A 63 6.24 -19.87 3.87
N LEU A 64 5.25 -19.00 3.82
CA LEU A 64 5.18 -17.76 4.59
C LEU A 64 3.88 -17.75 5.39
N VAL A 65 3.97 -17.68 6.72
CA VAL A 65 2.80 -17.68 7.62
C VAL A 65 1.83 -18.82 7.25
N ASP A 66 2.36 -20.06 7.18
CA ASP A 66 1.67 -21.30 6.81
C ASP A 66 1.04 -21.36 5.41
N GLN A 67 1.28 -20.36 4.56
CA GLN A 67 0.85 -20.35 3.16
C GLN A 67 1.98 -20.81 2.23
N ASP A 68 1.66 -21.70 1.29
CA ASP A 68 2.58 -22.04 0.21
C ASP A 68 2.69 -20.88 -0.78
N VAL A 69 3.92 -20.44 -1.03
CA VAL A 69 4.24 -19.29 -1.89
C VAL A 69 5.25 -19.64 -2.96
N SER A 70 5.17 -18.96 -4.12
CA SER A 70 6.06 -19.20 -5.24
C SER A 70 7.50 -18.74 -4.98
N MET A 71 7.67 -17.75 -4.09
CA MET A 71 8.97 -17.22 -3.64
C MET A 71 8.81 -16.52 -2.27
N PRO A 72 9.91 -16.36 -1.49
CA PRO A 72 9.85 -15.82 -0.12
C PRO A 72 9.72 -14.31 -0.08
N VAL A 73 8.67 -13.78 -0.72
CA VAL A 73 8.33 -12.35 -0.70
C VAL A 73 6.83 -12.17 -0.51
N ALA A 74 6.44 -11.05 0.06
CA ALA A 74 5.06 -10.58 0.14
C ALA A 74 5.01 -9.09 -0.25
N ILE A 75 3.90 -8.64 -0.79
CA ILE A 75 3.71 -7.21 -1.04
C ILE A 75 3.31 -6.52 0.26
N ALA A 76 4.10 -5.52 0.64
CA ALA A 76 3.90 -4.73 1.84
C ALA A 76 2.60 -3.90 1.79
N PRO A 77 1.97 -3.62 2.94
CA PRO A 77 0.79 -2.78 3.00
C PRO A 77 1.14 -1.35 2.60
N THR A 78 0.44 -0.82 1.61
CA THR A 78 0.60 0.57 1.15
C THR A 78 -0.74 1.29 1.23
N GLY A 79 -0.78 2.38 1.98
CA GLY A 79 -1.97 3.24 2.04
C GLY A 79 -2.18 3.99 0.73
N LEU A 80 -3.44 4.33 0.44
CA LEU A 80 -3.83 5.16 -0.70
C LEU A 80 -3.38 4.60 -2.08
N THR A 81 -3.21 3.29 -2.23
CA THR A 81 -2.82 2.69 -3.52
C THR A 81 -3.89 2.97 -4.59
N GLY A 82 -5.17 2.97 -4.22
CA GLY A 82 -6.26 3.35 -5.11
C GLY A 82 -6.21 4.80 -5.61
N MET A 83 -5.47 5.69 -4.93
CA MET A 83 -5.20 7.05 -5.42
C MET A 83 -4.02 7.11 -6.40
N GLN A 84 -3.16 6.09 -6.42
CA GLN A 84 -2.10 5.94 -7.44
C GLN A 84 -2.71 5.45 -8.77
N ARG A 85 -3.60 4.50 -8.66
CA ARG A 85 -4.32 3.86 -9.74
C ARG A 85 -5.72 3.49 -9.25
N ALA A 86 -6.76 3.80 -10.02
CA ALA A 86 -8.13 3.37 -9.69
C ALA A 86 -8.15 1.86 -9.41
N ASP A 87 -8.77 1.47 -8.29
CA ASP A 87 -8.85 0.10 -7.80
C ASP A 87 -7.48 -0.58 -7.61
N GLY A 88 -6.44 0.21 -7.30
CA GLY A 88 -5.04 -0.24 -7.24
C GLY A 88 -4.79 -1.38 -6.27
N GLU A 89 -5.47 -1.40 -5.12
CA GLU A 89 -5.36 -2.49 -4.14
C GLU A 89 -5.93 -3.80 -4.68
N ILE A 90 -7.04 -3.74 -5.41
CA ILE A 90 -7.65 -4.91 -6.06
C ILE A 90 -6.70 -5.46 -7.13
N LEU A 91 -6.19 -4.57 -8.00
CA LEU A 91 -5.25 -4.96 -9.06
C LEU A 91 -3.97 -5.57 -8.50
N ALA A 92 -3.45 -5.00 -7.40
CA ALA A 92 -2.25 -5.52 -6.73
C ALA A 92 -2.52 -6.90 -6.11
N ALA A 93 -3.67 -7.09 -5.46
CA ALA A 93 -4.06 -8.37 -4.88
C ALA A 93 -4.22 -9.47 -5.96
N GLN A 94 -4.86 -9.14 -7.08
CA GLN A 94 -5.00 -10.06 -8.21
C GLN A 94 -3.65 -10.45 -8.82
N ALA A 95 -2.74 -9.48 -9.01
CA ALA A 95 -1.39 -9.75 -9.50
C ALA A 95 -0.60 -10.65 -8.54
N CYS A 96 -0.72 -10.43 -7.23
CA CYS A 96 -0.09 -11.29 -6.22
C CYS A 96 -0.69 -12.70 -6.23
N GLU A 97 -2.00 -12.82 -6.39
CA GLU A 97 -2.69 -14.11 -6.51
C GLU A 97 -2.20 -14.89 -7.72
N GLU A 98 -2.09 -14.24 -8.89
CA GLU A 98 -1.58 -14.83 -10.12
C GLU A 98 -0.12 -15.27 -9.97
N PHE A 99 0.71 -14.45 -9.36
CA PHE A 99 2.13 -14.75 -9.15
C PHE A 99 2.37 -15.78 -8.03
N GLY A 100 1.41 -15.98 -7.15
CA GLY A 100 1.49 -16.92 -6.03
C GLY A 100 2.27 -16.39 -4.83
N ILE A 101 2.16 -15.11 -4.52
CA ILE A 101 2.72 -14.46 -3.33
C ILE A 101 1.64 -13.77 -2.50
N PRO A 102 1.82 -13.57 -1.19
CA PRO A 102 0.86 -12.86 -0.36
C PRO A 102 0.77 -11.37 -0.72
N TYR A 103 -0.44 -10.84 -0.73
CA TYR A 103 -0.74 -9.43 -0.73
C TYR A 103 -1.13 -8.97 0.68
N THR A 104 -0.65 -7.83 1.13
CA THR A 104 -1.07 -7.24 2.41
C THR A 104 -1.89 -5.98 2.16
N LEU A 105 -3.15 -6.00 2.53
CA LEU A 105 -4.04 -4.83 2.44
C LEU A 105 -3.83 -3.92 3.64
N SER A 106 -3.62 -2.62 3.39
CA SER A 106 -3.47 -1.62 4.45
C SER A 106 -4.81 -1.24 5.10
N THR A 107 -4.82 -0.95 6.39
CA THR A 107 -5.93 -0.24 7.05
C THR A 107 -6.29 1.06 6.31
N MET A 108 -5.28 1.76 5.78
CA MET A 108 -5.44 3.04 5.06
C MET A 108 -5.61 2.87 3.55
N SER A 109 -6.14 1.74 3.11
CA SER A 109 -6.44 1.48 1.70
C SER A 109 -7.69 2.25 1.22
N VAL A 110 -7.75 2.49 -0.07
CA VAL A 110 -8.92 3.09 -0.73
C VAL A 110 -10.00 2.03 -1.00
N CYS A 111 -9.60 0.85 -1.47
CA CYS A 111 -10.50 -0.29 -1.55
C CYS A 111 -10.70 -0.91 -0.16
N SER A 112 -11.93 -1.29 0.17
CA SER A 112 -12.22 -1.96 1.44
C SER A 112 -11.77 -3.42 1.46
N ILE A 113 -11.72 -4.01 2.65
CA ILE A 113 -11.44 -5.45 2.85
C ILE A 113 -12.39 -6.28 1.98
N GLU A 114 -13.68 -5.95 2.02
CA GLU A 114 -14.72 -6.68 1.30
C GLU A 114 -14.60 -6.53 -0.23
N GLU A 115 -14.22 -5.33 -0.70
CA GLU A 115 -14.01 -5.11 -2.13
C GLU A 115 -12.81 -5.92 -2.65
N VAL A 116 -11.72 -6.00 -1.90
CA VAL A 116 -10.58 -6.84 -2.29
C VAL A 116 -10.97 -8.31 -2.27
N ALA A 117 -11.61 -8.79 -1.19
CA ALA A 117 -12.05 -10.18 -1.05
C ALA A 117 -13.02 -10.62 -2.17
N LYS A 118 -13.91 -9.72 -2.61
CA LYS A 118 -14.83 -9.98 -3.73
C LYS A 118 -14.13 -10.22 -5.06
N HIS A 119 -12.93 -9.64 -5.26
CA HIS A 119 -12.21 -9.67 -6.53
C HIS A 119 -10.99 -10.60 -6.52
N THR A 120 -10.75 -11.31 -5.42
CA THR A 120 -9.70 -12.32 -5.27
C THR A 120 -10.30 -13.67 -4.91
N LYS A 121 -9.62 -14.76 -5.28
CA LYS A 121 -10.02 -16.14 -4.98
C LYS A 121 -9.22 -16.73 -3.83
N LYS A 122 -7.98 -16.23 -3.64
CA LYS A 122 -7.10 -16.65 -2.55
C LYS A 122 -7.13 -15.64 -1.40
N PRO A 123 -6.92 -16.12 -0.16
CA PRO A 123 -6.82 -15.23 0.99
C PRO A 123 -5.63 -14.28 0.85
N PHE A 124 -5.79 -13.10 1.43
CA PHE A 124 -4.74 -12.08 1.53
C PHE A 124 -4.53 -11.72 3.01
N TRP A 125 -3.49 -10.96 3.32
CA TRP A 125 -3.19 -10.48 4.67
C TRP A 125 -3.82 -9.10 4.88
N PHE A 126 -4.24 -8.82 6.10
CA PHE A 126 -4.73 -7.50 6.47
C PHE A 126 -3.80 -6.84 7.49
N GLN A 127 -3.34 -5.61 7.20
CA GLN A 127 -2.52 -4.84 8.11
C GLN A 127 -3.40 -3.95 8.98
N LEU A 128 -3.20 -4.03 10.30
CA LEU A 128 -3.92 -3.30 11.33
C LEU A 128 -3.02 -2.29 12.04
N TYR A 129 -3.47 -1.04 12.09
CA TYR A 129 -2.94 -0.04 13.01
C TYR A 129 -3.66 -0.12 14.36
N VAL A 130 -2.90 0.05 15.46
CA VAL A 130 -3.49 0.20 16.80
C VAL A 130 -4.06 1.60 16.93
N MET A 131 -5.37 1.69 17.11
CA MET A 131 -6.12 2.95 17.24
C MET A 131 -6.71 3.09 18.65
N ARG A 132 -7.03 4.31 19.05
CA ARG A 132 -7.67 4.58 20.37
C ARG A 132 -9.05 3.93 20.50
N ASP A 133 -9.83 3.91 19.42
CA ASP A 133 -11.14 3.27 19.40
C ASP A 133 -11.00 1.75 19.28
N LYS A 134 -11.02 1.07 20.42
CA LYS A 134 -10.93 -0.39 20.50
C LYS A 134 -12.07 -1.08 19.77
N LYS A 135 -13.29 -0.57 19.87
CA LYS A 135 -14.46 -1.14 19.17
C LYS A 135 -14.32 -1.04 17.65
N PHE A 136 -13.70 0.04 17.18
CA PHE A 136 -13.40 0.16 15.75
C PHE A 136 -12.37 -0.86 15.30
N MET A 137 -11.32 -1.09 16.08
CA MET A 137 -10.32 -2.14 15.79
C MET A 137 -10.95 -3.54 15.80
N GLU A 138 -11.77 -3.85 16.80
CA GLU A 138 -12.51 -5.12 16.87
C GLU A 138 -13.34 -5.35 15.62
N ARG A 139 -14.08 -4.33 15.17
CA ARG A 139 -14.85 -4.41 13.91
C ARG A 139 -13.96 -4.63 12.69
N LEU A 140 -12.77 -4.02 12.62
CA LEU A 140 -11.83 -4.25 11.50
C LEU A 140 -11.33 -5.69 11.50
N ILE A 141 -11.01 -6.24 12.67
CA ILE A 141 -10.57 -7.64 12.82
C ILE A 141 -11.69 -8.59 12.40
N GLU A 142 -12.90 -8.36 12.88
CA GLU A 142 -14.07 -9.16 12.48
C GLU A 142 -14.34 -9.11 10.97
N ARG A 143 -14.17 -7.93 10.34
CA ARG A 143 -14.33 -7.79 8.89
C ARG A 143 -13.25 -8.55 8.14
N ALA A 144 -11.99 -8.48 8.61
CA ALA A 144 -10.89 -9.22 8.02
C ALA A 144 -11.10 -10.73 8.13
N ASP A 145 -11.57 -11.22 9.28
CA ASP A 145 -11.89 -12.62 9.50
C ASP A 145 -13.04 -13.09 8.57
N LYS A 146 -14.16 -12.35 8.55
CA LYS A 146 -15.29 -12.62 7.66
C LYS A 146 -14.94 -12.60 6.17
N ALA A 147 -13.98 -11.78 5.79
CA ALA A 147 -13.46 -11.70 4.42
C ALA A 147 -12.48 -12.83 4.08
N GLY A 148 -12.12 -13.68 5.06
CA GLY A 148 -11.20 -14.80 4.87
C GLY A 148 -9.74 -14.38 4.78
N CYS A 149 -9.34 -13.24 5.38
CA CYS A 149 -7.93 -12.89 5.48
C CYS A 149 -7.17 -13.96 6.27
N SER A 150 -6.03 -14.42 5.74
CA SER A 150 -5.26 -15.52 6.32
C SER A 150 -4.25 -15.09 7.38
N ALA A 151 -3.97 -13.80 7.49
CA ALA A 151 -3.11 -13.26 8.53
C ALA A 151 -3.47 -11.81 8.86
N LEU A 152 -3.24 -11.45 10.12
CA LEU A 152 -3.30 -10.08 10.63
C LEU A 152 -1.86 -9.59 10.84
N VAL A 153 -1.48 -8.50 10.15
CA VAL A 153 -0.17 -7.86 10.28
C VAL A 153 -0.30 -6.63 11.19
N LEU A 154 0.15 -6.76 12.42
CA LEU A 154 0.05 -5.68 13.40
C LEU A 154 1.23 -4.71 13.25
N THR A 155 0.94 -3.44 13.01
CA THR A 155 1.94 -2.37 12.92
C THR A 155 2.11 -1.70 14.29
N LEU A 156 3.35 -1.67 14.80
CA LEU A 156 3.67 -1.18 16.16
C LEU A 156 4.60 0.04 16.19
N ASP A 157 4.99 0.58 15.02
CA ASP A 157 6.04 1.60 14.88
C ASP A 157 5.51 3.03 14.72
N LEU A 158 4.20 3.28 14.87
CA LEU A 158 3.57 4.58 14.68
C LEU A 158 3.29 5.33 16.00
N GLN A 159 4.23 5.30 16.93
CA GLN A 159 4.10 6.04 18.19
C GLN A 159 4.28 7.55 18.01
N ILE A 160 5.07 7.97 17.04
CA ILE A 160 5.34 9.37 16.72
C ILE A 160 5.14 9.61 15.22
N LEU A 161 4.37 10.63 14.87
CA LEU A 161 4.18 11.01 13.48
C LEU A 161 5.44 11.69 12.93
N GLY A 162 6.13 11.01 12.01
CA GLY A 162 7.28 11.60 11.31
C GLY A 162 6.86 12.74 10.37
N GLN A 163 7.67 13.80 10.33
CA GLN A 163 7.42 14.90 9.39
C GLN A 163 7.80 14.50 7.97
N ARG A 164 6.80 14.22 7.15
CA ARG A 164 6.95 13.93 5.73
C ARG A 164 6.89 15.24 4.94
N HIS A 165 8.04 15.83 4.70
CA HIS A 165 8.15 17.18 4.12
C HIS A 165 7.50 17.30 2.75
N LYS A 166 7.55 16.23 1.92
CA LYS A 166 6.89 16.25 0.60
C LYS A 166 5.37 16.33 0.73
N ASP A 167 4.78 15.61 1.68
CA ASP A 167 3.33 15.63 1.90
C ASP A 167 2.88 17.01 2.40
N ILE A 168 3.63 17.59 3.34
CA ILE A 168 3.37 18.95 3.87
C ILE A 168 3.45 19.99 2.74
N ARG A 169 4.50 19.96 1.90
CA ARG A 169 4.66 20.87 0.76
C ARG A 169 3.60 20.69 -0.33
N ASN A 170 3.08 19.49 -0.46
CA ASN A 170 1.97 19.20 -1.36
C ASN A 170 0.61 19.56 -0.76
N GLY A 171 0.53 19.89 0.54
CA GLY A 171 -0.71 20.17 1.23
C GLY A 171 -1.64 18.95 1.34
N LEU A 172 -1.04 17.74 1.36
CA LEU A 172 -1.81 16.53 1.57
C LEU A 172 -2.30 16.50 3.02
N SER A 173 -3.60 16.50 3.20
CA SER A 173 -4.26 16.51 4.50
C SER A 173 -5.36 15.46 4.55
N THR A 174 -5.74 15.06 5.75
CA THR A 174 -6.90 14.19 5.98
C THR A 174 -7.92 14.95 6.84
N PRO A 175 -9.13 15.25 6.34
CA PRO A 175 -9.60 15.00 4.98
C PRO A 175 -8.86 15.86 3.92
N PRO A 176 -8.82 15.42 2.64
CA PRO A 176 -8.13 16.15 1.59
C PRO A 176 -8.78 17.52 1.35
N LYS A 177 -7.96 18.58 1.35
CA LYS A 177 -8.38 19.93 0.94
C LYS A 177 -7.84 20.20 -0.46
N PHE A 178 -8.73 20.22 -1.44
CA PHE A 178 -8.32 20.47 -2.82
C PHE A 178 -8.09 21.97 -3.05
N THR A 179 -6.86 22.31 -3.40
CA THR A 179 -6.46 23.65 -3.82
C THR A 179 -6.44 23.74 -5.34
N PRO A 180 -6.43 24.94 -5.94
CA PRO A 180 -6.27 25.10 -7.40
C PRO A 180 -5.03 24.36 -7.94
N LYS A 181 -3.94 24.32 -7.16
CA LYS A 181 -2.73 23.55 -7.49
C LYS A 181 -3.01 22.04 -7.61
N HIS A 182 -3.83 21.48 -6.70
CA HIS A 182 -4.20 20.06 -6.76
C HIS A 182 -5.07 19.77 -7.97
N ILE A 183 -6.04 20.65 -8.27
CA ILE A 183 -6.90 20.53 -9.47
C ILE A 183 -6.03 20.52 -10.72
N TYR A 184 -5.08 21.46 -10.84
CA TYR A 184 -4.13 21.50 -11.96
C TYR A 184 -3.33 20.19 -12.09
N GLN A 185 -2.81 19.66 -10.98
CA GLN A 185 -2.07 18.39 -11.00
C GLN A 185 -2.92 17.21 -11.48
N MET A 186 -4.19 17.17 -11.12
CA MET A 186 -5.12 16.12 -11.55
C MET A 186 -5.48 16.28 -13.04
N VAL A 187 -5.89 17.47 -13.48
CA VAL A 187 -6.28 17.73 -14.86
C VAL A 187 -5.14 17.47 -15.85
N THR A 188 -3.89 17.72 -15.46
CA THR A 188 -2.71 17.38 -16.28
C THR A 188 -2.43 15.88 -16.40
N ARG A 189 -3.25 15.03 -15.77
CA ARG A 189 -3.16 13.56 -15.81
C ARG A 189 -4.48 12.95 -16.32
N PRO A 190 -4.85 13.17 -17.58
CA PRO A 190 -6.20 12.85 -18.10
C PRO A 190 -6.54 11.36 -17.96
N LYS A 191 -5.59 10.47 -18.17
CA LYS A 191 -5.80 9.03 -17.96
C LYS A 191 -6.16 8.71 -16.52
N TRP A 192 -5.44 9.27 -15.55
CA TRP A 192 -5.73 9.11 -14.13
C TRP A 192 -7.13 9.66 -13.78
N CYS A 193 -7.47 10.86 -14.27
CA CYS A 193 -8.80 11.44 -14.06
C CYS A 193 -9.90 10.53 -14.60
N PHE A 194 -9.74 10.02 -15.81
CA PHE A 194 -10.74 9.15 -16.44
C PHE A 194 -10.94 7.86 -15.61
N GLU A 195 -9.86 7.22 -15.20
CA GLU A 195 -9.91 6.02 -14.37
C GLU A 195 -10.57 6.30 -13.00
N MET A 196 -10.24 7.42 -12.36
CA MET A 196 -10.85 7.82 -11.09
C MET A 196 -12.33 8.18 -11.22
N LEU A 197 -12.80 8.59 -12.39
CA LEU A 197 -14.23 8.82 -12.64
C LEU A 197 -15.02 7.51 -12.80
N GLN A 198 -14.36 6.43 -13.19
CA GLN A 198 -15.01 5.12 -13.38
C GLN A 198 -15.09 4.30 -12.09
N THR A 199 -14.17 4.47 -11.15
CA THR A 199 -14.21 3.74 -9.89
C THR A 199 -15.18 4.35 -8.88
N LYS A 200 -15.74 3.52 -8.01
CA LYS A 200 -16.49 3.92 -6.82
C LYS A 200 -15.58 4.17 -5.63
N ASN A 201 -14.37 3.63 -5.65
CA ASN A 201 -13.39 3.67 -4.57
C ASN A 201 -12.60 4.98 -4.63
N ARG A 202 -12.98 5.98 -3.84
CA ARG A 202 -12.39 7.32 -3.84
C ARG A 202 -12.08 7.87 -2.45
N SER A 203 -12.24 7.05 -1.42
CA SER A 203 -12.00 7.41 -0.02
C SER A 203 -11.43 6.20 0.72
N PHE A 204 -11.04 6.37 1.98
CA PHE A 204 -10.55 5.25 2.80
C PHE A 204 -11.65 4.21 3.03
N GLY A 205 -11.63 3.11 2.28
CA GLY A 205 -12.69 2.10 2.27
C GLY A 205 -12.88 1.35 3.58
N ASN A 206 -11.83 1.26 4.40
CA ASN A 206 -11.93 0.61 5.71
C ASN A 206 -12.32 1.55 6.84
N ILE A 207 -12.08 2.86 6.68
CA ILE A 207 -12.31 3.88 7.72
C ILE A 207 -13.63 4.61 7.48
N VAL A 208 -13.96 4.92 6.23
CA VAL A 208 -15.12 5.69 5.79
C VAL A 208 -16.29 4.77 5.40
N GLY A 209 -16.38 3.61 6.02
CA GLY A 209 -17.55 2.72 5.91
C GLY A 209 -18.78 3.29 6.65
N PRO A 210 -19.87 2.55 6.85
CA PRO A 210 -21.16 3.04 7.36
C PRO A 210 -21.15 3.63 8.77
N VAL A 211 -20.00 4.02 9.31
CA VAL A 211 -19.82 4.69 10.59
C VAL A 211 -19.57 6.17 10.35
N SER A 212 -20.48 6.98 10.87
CA SER A 212 -20.48 8.44 10.87
C SER A 212 -19.08 9.08 11.06
N TYR A 213 -18.76 10.06 10.22
CA TYR A 213 -17.51 10.87 10.18
C TYR A 213 -17.16 11.61 11.48
N THR A 214 -17.97 11.54 12.54
CA THR A 214 -17.87 12.40 13.71
C THR A 214 -16.70 12.08 14.65
N HIS A 215 -15.97 10.97 14.46
CA HIS A 215 -14.91 10.55 15.38
C HIS A 215 -13.51 10.43 14.76
N LEU A 216 -13.34 10.77 13.50
CA LEU A 216 -12.06 10.64 12.79
C LEU A 216 -11.44 12.00 12.49
N ARG A 217 -11.04 12.74 13.52
CA ARG A 217 -9.97 13.73 13.33
C ARG A 217 -8.67 12.94 13.20
N ALA A 218 -8.04 13.01 12.03
CA ALA A 218 -6.89 12.18 11.64
C ALA A 218 -5.66 12.28 12.55
N HIS A 219 -5.61 13.30 13.42
CA HIS A 219 -4.56 13.48 14.43
C HIS A 219 -4.87 12.81 15.77
N GLU A 220 -6.07 12.27 15.95
CA GLU A 220 -6.50 11.68 17.23
C GLU A 220 -6.64 10.16 17.17
N THR A 221 -6.40 9.55 16.00
CA THR A 221 -6.65 8.12 15.78
C THR A 221 -5.47 7.22 16.07
N LEU A 222 -4.26 7.75 16.06
CA LEU A 222 -3.07 6.99 16.42
C LEU A 222 -2.79 7.19 17.92
N LEU A 223 -2.55 6.09 18.63
CA LEU A 223 -2.11 6.12 20.03
C LEU A 223 -0.75 6.82 20.12
N TYR A 224 -0.71 7.90 20.87
CA TYR A 224 0.49 8.35 21.55
C TYR A 224 0.51 7.75 22.96
#